data_ee4b6f267783c9bd473e1135bf30439b
#
_entry.id   ee4b6f267783c9bd473e1135bf30439b
#
_cell.length_a   1.000
_cell.length_b   1.000
_cell.length_c   1.000
_cell.angle_alpha   90.00
_cell.angle_beta   90.00
_cell.angle_gamma   90.00
#
_symmetry.space_group_name_H-M   'P 1'
#
loop_
_entity.id
_entity.type
_entity.pdbx_description
1 polymer ?
#
loop_
_entity_poly.entity_id
_entity_poly.type
_entity_poly.pdbx_seq_one_letter_code
_entity_poly.pdbx_strand_id
1 'polypeptide(L)' 'MANYSDVLREKYPSSKWILRTDGNDQTSYDSLEWVDSSTKPTKAELDSHLSSVETEEM' A
#
# COMPACT_ATOMS: atom_id res chain seq x y z
N MET A 1 -5.87 4.40 -11.94
CA MET A 1 -6.31 3.51 -10.84
C MET A 1 -5.17 3.33 -9.85
N ALA A 2 -5.44 3.49 -8.57
CA ALA A 2 -4.39 3.40 -7.55
C ALA A 2 -4.11 1.96 -7.16
N ASN A 3 -2.86 1.66 -6.88
CA ASN A 3 -2.40 0.37 -6.41
C ASN A 3 -1.82 0.51 -5.01
N TYR A 4 -1.50 -0.60 -4.37
CA TYR A 4 -0.90 -0.56 -3.03
C TYR A 4 0.44 0.17 -3.02
N SER A 5 1.21 0.09 -4.11
CA SER A 5 2.45 0.85 -4.18
C SER A 5 2.22 2.36 -4.10
N ASP A 6 1.14 2.84 -4.69
CA ASP A 6 0.76 4.25 -4.61
C ASP A 6 0.40 4.63 -3.18
N VAL A 7 -0.39 3.79 -2.51
CA VAL A 7 -0.76 3.99 -1.11
C VAL A 7 0.49 4.04 -0.23
N LEU A 8 1.39 3.09 -0.42
CA LEU A 8 2.58 3.00 0.41
C LEU A 8 3.49 4.21 0.22
N ARG A 9 3.62 4.71 -0.99
CA ARG A 9 4.41 5.90 -1.26
C ARG A 9 3.79 7.17 -0.66
N GLU A 10 2.47 7.26 -0.71
CA GLU A 10 1.77 8.45 -0.21
C GLU A 10 1.60 8.46 1.31
N LYS A 11 1.21 7.33 1.87
CA LYS A 11 0.84 7.26 3.28
C LYS A 11 1.96 6.74 4.18
N TYR A 12 2.93 6.04 3.63
CA TYR A 12 4.04 5.46 4.38
C TYR A 12 5.39 5.78 3.72
N PRO A 13 5.67 7.06 3.44
CA PRO A 13 6.88 7.43 2.69
C PRO A 13 8.19 7.14 3.43
N SER A 14 8.13 7.08 4.76
CA SER A 14 9.31 6.83 5.59
C SER A 14 9.49 5.36 5.93
N SER A 15 8.54 4.51 5.58
CA SER A 15 8.60 3.09 5.91
C SER A 15 9.33 2.30 4.82
N LYS A 16 9.95 1.21 5.23
CA LYS A 16 10.68 0.31 4.32
C LYS A 16 9.82 -0.90 4.01
N TRP A 17 9.61 -1.17 2.74
CA TRP A 17 8.76 -2.28 2.30
C TRP A 17 9.18 -2.74 0.92
N ILE A 18 8.79 -3.98 0.59
CA ILE A 18 9.02 -4.56 -0.72
C ILE A 18 7.70 -5.10 -1.22
N LEU A 19 7.29 -4.67 -2.40
CA LEU A 19 6.06 -5.10 -3.03
C LEU A 19 6.40 -5.76 -4.36
N ARG A 20 6.20 -7.07 -4.43
CA ARG A 20 6.60 -7.86 -5.60
C ARG A 20 5.53 -7.89 -6.68
N THR A 21 4.27 -7.79 -6.29
CA THR A 21 3.14 -7.76 -7.22
C THR A 21 2.39 -6.47 -7.03
N ASP A 22 2.42 -5.59 -8.02
CA ASP A 22 1.78 -4.29 -7.93
C ASP A 22 0.31 -4.39 -8.34
N GLY A 23 -0.57 -4.16 -7.39
CA GLY A 23 -2.00 -4.22 -7.62
C GLY A 23 -2.77 -3.76 -6.39
N ASN A 24 -4.04 -4.11 -6.33
CA ASN A 24 -4.90 -3.71 -5.21
C ASN A 24 -5.77 -4.86 -4.72
N ASP A 25 -5.31 -6.09 -4.87
CA ASP A 25 -6.04 -7.29 -4.45
C ASP A 25 -5.28 -8.05 -3.36
N GLN A 26 -5.88 -9.15 -2.92
CA GLN A 26 -5.29 -9.96 -1.86
C GLN A 26 -3.91 -10.51 -2.25
N THR A 27 -3.73 -10.89 -3.50
CA THR A 27 -2.46 -11.40 -3.99
C THR A 27 -1.36 -10.34 -3.86
N SER A 28 -1.69 -9.11 -4.22
CA SER A 28 -0.74 -7.99 -4.09
C SER A 28 -0.40 -7.73 -2.64
N TYR A 29 -1.39 -7.74 -1.76
CA TYR A 29 -1.14 -7.55 -0.33
C TYR A 29 -0.27 -8.68 0.23
N ASP A 30 -0.53 -9.92 -0.18
CA ASP A 30 0.25 -11.07 0.29
C ASP A 30 1.71 -10.99 -0.16
N SER A 31 1.97 -10.34 -1.30
CA SER A 31 3.34 -10.19 -1.79
C SER A 31 4.10 -9.06 -1.07
N LEU A 32 3.40 -8.24 -0.33
CA LEU A 32 4.02 -7.14 0.42
C LEU A 32 4.86 -7.66 1.57
N GLU A 33 6.13 -7.29 1.56
CA GLU A 33 7.04 -7.60 2.65
C GLU A 33 7.34 -6.31 3.41
N TRP A 34 7.00 -6.27 4.68
CA TRP A 34 7.22 -5.10 5.52
C TRP A 34 8.57 -5.24 6.22
N VAL A 35 9.50 -4.40 5.82
CA VAL A 35 10.88 -4.47 6.34
C VAL A 35 11.10 -3.49 7.47
N ASP A 36 10.23 -2.49 7.57
CA ASP A 36 10.34 -1.45 8.58
C ASP A 36 10.06 -2.00 9.99
N SER A 37 10.55 -1.31 11.01
CA SER A 37 10.34 -1.71 12.40
C SER A 37 8.92 -1.41 12.90
N SER A 38 8.17 -0.59 12.20
CA SER A 38 6.80 -0.28 12.57
C SER A 38 5.85 -1.42 12.20
N THR A 39 4.62 -1.37 12.70
CA THR A 39 3.63 -2.39 12.44
C THR A 39 3.17 -2.35 10.98
N LYS A 40 3.16 -3.50 10.33
CA LYS A 40 2.66 -3.63 8.96
C LYS A 40 1.18 -3.24 8.92
N PRO A 41 0.78 -2.36 7.99
CA PRO A 41 -0.63 -2.02 7.85
C PRO A 41 -1.45 -3.22 7.37
N THR A 42 -2.72 -3.28 7.76
CA THR A 42 -3.60 -4.35 7.30
C THR A 42 -4.10 -4.06 5.88
N LYS A 43 -4.62 -5.11 5.23
CA LYS A 43 -5.22 -4.94 3.91
C LYS A 43 -6.38 -3.94 3.96
N ALA A 44 -7.18 -3.98 5.03
CA ALA A 44 -8.30 -3.05 5.20
C ALA A 44 -7.83 -1.61 5.27
N GLU A 45 -6.70 -1.37 5.93
CA GLU A 45 -6.12 -0.03 6.00
C GLU A 45 -5.66 0.45 4.63
N LEU A 46 -5.00 -0.41 3.88
CA LEU A 46 -4.54 -0.07 2.53
C LEU A 46 -5.73 0.18 1.60
N ASP A 47 -6.76 -0.64 1.70
CA ASP A 47 -7.97 -0.47 0.88
C ASP A 47 -8.66 0.86 1.18
N SER A 48 -8.66 1.26 2.45
CA SER A 48 -9.20 2.55 2.87
C SER A 48 -8.45 3.71 2.23
N HIS A 49 -7.14 3.61 2.17
CA HIS A 49 -6.30 4.64 1.57
C HIS A 49 -6.38 4.65 0.04
N LEU A 50 -6.72 3.54 -0.58
CA LEU A 50 -6.85 3.48 -2.03
C LEU A 50 -7.82 4.52 -2.56
N SER A 51 -8.97 4.67 -1.92
CA SER A 51 -9.95 5.68 -2.30
C SER A 51 -9.38 7.10 -2.21
N SER A 52 -8.65 7.38 -1.15
CA SER A 52 -8.01 8.69 -0.96
C SER A 52 -6.99 8.99 -2.04
N VAL A 53 -6.15 8.01 -2.35
CA VAL A 53 -5.09 8.18 -3.34
C VAL A 53 -5.71 8.38 -4.73
N GLU A 54 -6.73 7.62 -5.07
CA GLU A 54 -7.44 7.79 -6.35
C GLU A 54 -8.05 9.18 -6.47
N THR A 55 -8.60 9.69 -5.39
CA THR A 55 -9.19 11.02 -5.37
C THR A 55 -8.13 12.09 -5.59
N GLU A 56 -6.97 11.90 -4.97
CA GLU A 56 -5.86 12.86 -5.08
C GLU A 56 -5.27 12.92 -6.49
N GLU A 57 -5.35 11.85 -7.24
CA GLU A 57 -4.83 11.78 -8.60
C GLU A 57 -5.69 12.58 -9.59
N MET A 58 -6.87 12.93 -9.22
CA MET A 58 -7.77 13.71 -10.05
C MET A 58 -7.58 15.20 -9.79
#